data_1ff330d5c375a4e79d0a913a65b30a5c
#
_entry.id   1ff330d5c375a4e79d0a913a65b30a5c
#
_cell.length_a   1.000
_cell.length_b   1.000
_cell.length_c   1.000
_cell.angle_alpha   90.00
_cell.angle_beta   90.00
_cell.angle_gamma   90.00
#
_symmetry.space_group_name_H-M   'P 1'
#
loop_
_entity.id
_entity.type
_entity.pdbx_description
1 polymer ?
#
loop_
_entity_poly.entity_id
_entity_poly.type
_entity_poly.pdbx_seq_one_letter_code
_entity_poly.pdbx_strand_id
1 'polypeptide(L)'
;MQIISLPAFLNESESANIKYTYAGYVTTDESWRQLPRYASYSRLYYVIDGSGILLSEYGEVSLDPGYVYIVPCGMKAGFYGTPSVTKLFFHINLTFDEQNDAFENFSRFARLPRSVEYIKDLKDLYLSTSKKDIFLLKSEITATVCQFLSCMNMRNTNLKEHSKCVSDAISFIRKNSRATLTV
;
A
#
# COMPACT_ATOMS: atom_id res chain seq x y z
N MET A 1 37.11 -19.26 -7.80
CA MET A 1 35.77 -18.65 -7.72
C MET A 1 35.55 -18.22 -6.29
N GLN A 2 35.33 -16.94 -6.05
CA GLN A 2 35.03 -16.43 -4.68
C GLN A 2 33.53 -16.23 -4.59
N ILE A 3 32.88 -16.86 -3.62
CA ILE A 3 31.46 -16.68 -3.33
C ILE A 3 31.38 -15.68 -2.18
N ILE A 4 30.65 -14.56 -2.40
CA ILE A 4 30.30 -13.60 -1.35
C ILE A 4 28.88 -13.91 -0.93
N SER A 5 28.70 -14.31 0.32
CA SER A 5 27.40 -14.55 0.93
C SER A 5 27.00 -13.34 1.77
N LEU A 6 25.77 -12.88 1.60
CA LEU A 6 25.17 -11.78 2.39
C LEU A 6 24.03 -12.35 3.25
N PRO A 7 24.30 -12.77 4.48
CA PRO A 7 23.27 -13.33 5.38
C PRO A 7 22.07 -12.40 5.57
N ALA A 8 22.29 -11.07 5.57
CA ALA A 8 21.21 -10.08 5.67
C ALA A 8 20.16 -10.23 4.56
N PHE A 9 20.60 -10.50 3.31
CA PHE A 9 19.64 -10.70 2.21
C PHE A 9 18.72 -11.89 2.45
N LEU A 10 19.27 -13.01 2.91
CA LEU A 10 18.47 -14.22 3.17
C LEU A 10 17.48 -14.00 4.32
N ASN A 11 17.94 -13.43 5.42
CA ASN A 11 17.10 -13.18 6.59
C ASN A 11 15.96 -12.20 6.28
N GLU A 12 16.26 -11.06 5.65
CA GLU A 12 15.27 -10.03 5.34
C GLU A 12 14.31 -10.46 4.22
N SER A 13 14.76 -11.22 3.22
CA SER A 13 13.91 -11.68 2.14
C SER A 13 12.85 -12.70 2.58
N GLU A 14 13.16 -13.51 3.61
CA GLU A 14 12.21 -14.47 4.18
C GLU A 14 11.17 -13.80 5.09
N SER A 15 11.52 -12.68 5.73
CA SER A 15 10.64 -11.99 6.67
C SER A 15 9.62 -11.08 5.99
N ALA A 16 9.91 -10.55 4.80
CA ALA A 16 9.05 -9.60 4.10
C ALA A 16 7.76 -10.26 3.57
N ASN A 17 6.62 -9.84 4.09
CA ASN A 17 5.31 -10.34 3.67
C ASN A 17 4.38 -9.19 3.25
N ILE A 18 3.87 -9.25 2.01
CA ILE A 18 2.83 -8.33 1.53
C ILE A 18 1.49 -9.05 1.55
N LYS A 19 0.61 -8.59 2.43
CA LYS A 19 -0.78 -9.05 2.51
C LYS A 19 -1.68 -8.08 1.72
N TYR A 20 -2.47 -8.65 0.82
CA TYR A 20 -3.49 -7.92 0.07
C TYR A 20 -4.83 -8.09 0.78
N THR A 21 -5.47 -7.01 1.21
CA THR A 21 -6.76 -7.05 1.90
C THR A 21 -7.93 -6.74 1.00
N TYR A 22 -7.70 -5.89 -0.01
CA TYR A 22 -8.69 -5.55 -1.02
C TYR A 22 -7.99 -5.03 -2.27
N ALA A 23 -8.58 -5.27 -3.44
CA ALA A 23 -8.10 -4.75 -4.71
C ALA A 23 -9.27 -4.49 -5.66
N GLY A 24 -9.10 -3.60 -6.61
CA GLY A 24 -10.12 -3.31 -7.61
C GLY A 24 -9.64 -2.40 -8.73
N TYR A 25 -10.31 -2.52 -9.86
CA TYR A 25 -10.28 -1.57 -10.95
C TYR A 25 -11.60 -0.82 -10.95
N VAL A 26 -11.58 0.51 -10.92
CA VAL A 26 -12.79 1.32 -10.74
C VAL A 26 -12.66 2.67 -11.42
N THR A 27 -13.77 3.12 -12.01
CA THR A 27 -14.00 4.54 -12.31
C THR A 27 -14.96 5.06 -11.26
N THR A 28 -14.52 6.05 -10.51
CA THR A 28 -15.34 6.74 -9.51
C THR A 28 -15.82 8.08 -10.08
N ASP A 29 -16.88 8.59 -9.51
CA ASP A 29 -17.43 9.91 -9.80
C ASP A 29 -17.40 10.80 -8.54
N GLU A 30 -18.13 11.91 -8.56
CA GLU A 30 -18.26 12.85 -7.45
C GLU A 30 -18.82 12.22 -6.15
N SER A 31 -19.50 11.05 -6.24
CA SER A 31 -19.99 10.31 -5.09
C SER A 31 -18.87 9.65 -4.28
N TRP A 32 -17.68 9.46 -4.89
CA TRP A 32 -16.52 8.98 -4.16
C TRP A 32 -16.03 10.04 -3.18
N ARG A 33 -16.55 9.98 -1.96
CA ARG A 33 -16.19 10.90 -0.90
C ARG A 33 -15.88 10.15 0.38
N GLN A 34 -14.70 10.40 0.91
CA GLN A 34 -14.20 9.78 2.12
C GLN A 34 -13.59 10.85 3.03
N LEU A 35 -14.17 11.03 4.21
CA LEU A 35 -13.60 11.95 5.21
C LEU A 35 -12.21 11.45 5.67
N PRO A 36 -11.30 12.38 6.05
CA PRO A 36 -9.97 12.01 6.52
C PRO A 36 -10.02 11.08 7.73
N ARG A 37 -9.43 9.88 7.59
CA ARG A 37 -9.33 8.87 8.64
C ARG A 37 -8.07 8.02 8.48
N TYR A 38 -7.61 7.43 9.57
CA TYR A 38 -6.61 6.37 9.51
C TYR A 38 -7.24 5.09 8.95
N ALA A 39 -6.40 4.24 8.36
CA ALA A 39 -6.78 2.92 7.92
C ALA A 39 -5.79 1.89 8.46
N SER A 40 -6.25 0.66 8.68
CA SER A 40 -5.40 -0.46 9.10
C SER A 40 -4.55 -1.05 7.97
N TYR A 41 -4.50 -0.38 6.80
CA TYR A 41 -3.79 -0.79 5.60
C TYR A 41 -3.30 0.43 4.83
N SER A 42 -2.25 0.27 4.08
CA SER A 42 -1.78 1.26 3.12
C SER A 42 -2.55 1.15 1.81
N ARG A 43 -2.77 2.28 1.13
CA ARG A 43 -3.50 2.32 -0.14
C ARG A 43 -2.52 2.60 -1.27
N LEU A 44 -2.52 1.74 -2.27
CA LEU A 44 -1.73 1.89 -3.48
C LEU A 44 -2.68 2.20 -4.64
N TYR A 45 -2.52 3.34 -5.30
CA TYR A 45 -3.38 3.81 -6.39
C TYR A 45 -2.56 4.03 -7.66
N TYR A 46 -2.88 3.30 -8.71
CA TYR A 46 -2.36 3.49 -10.07
C TYR A 46 -3.42 4.23 -10.85
N VAL A 47 -3.20 5.52 -11.14
CA VAL A 47 -4.19 6.40 -11.79
C VAL A 47 -4.03 6.31 -13.29
N ILE A 48 -5.14 5.97 -13.99
CA ILE A 48 -5.17 5.73 -15.44
C ILE A 48 -5.73 6.94 -16.17
N ASP A 49 -6.82 7.52 -15.64
CA ASP A 49 -7.55 8.59 -16.31
C ASP A 49 -8.33 9.44 -15.29
N GLY A 50 -8.68 10.68 -15.69
CA GLY A 50 -9.37 11.61 -14.83
C GLY A 50 -8.51 12.12 -13.68
N SER A 51 -9.12 12.61 -12.61
CA SER A 51 -8.42 13.07 -11.42
C SER A 51 -9.26 12.85 -10.16
N GLY A 52 -8.58 12.67 -9.04
CA GLY A 52 -9.18 12.66 -7.71
C GLY A 52 -8.38 13.53 -6.78
N ILE A 53 -8.92 13.85 -5.63
CA ILE A 53 -8.20 14.63 -4.61
C ILE A 53 -7.94 13.76 -3.38
N LEU A 54 -6.70 13.77 -2.95
CA LEU A 54 -6.24 13.26 -1.65
C LEU A 54 -6.24 14.41 -0.64
N LEU A 55 -7.00 14.24 0.43
CA LEU A 55 -7.04 15.18 1.56
C LEU A 55 -6.11 14.69 2.67
N SER A 56 -5.29 15.58 3.21
CA SER A 56 -4.42 15.30 4.35
C SER A 56 -4.32 16.51 5.27
N GLU A 57 -3.65 16.37 6.39
CA GLU A 57 -3.29 17.47 7.28
C GLU A 57 -2.31 18.48 6.61
N TYR A 58 -1.64 18.07 5.53
CA TYR A 58 -0.72 18.91 4.75
C TYR A 58 -1.41 19.59 3.55
N GLY A 59 -2.74 19.48 3.43
CA GLY A 59 -3.53 20.05 2.35
C GLY A 59 -4.05 19.01 1.37
N GLU A 60 -4.47 19.52 0.22
CA GLU A 60 -5.05 18.75 -0.89
C GLU A 60 -4.01 18.46 -1.97
N VAL A 61 -4.06 17.27 -2.54
CA VAL A 61 -3.17 16.85 -3.61
C VAL A 61 -3.97 16.14 -4.69
N SER A 62 -3.74 16.53 -5.94
CA SER A 62 -4.34 15.85 -7.09
C SER A 62 -3.75 14.46 -7.29
N LEU A 63 -4.62 13.50 -7.54
CA LEU A 63 -4.28 12.14 -7.98
C LEU A 63 -4.37 12.10 -9.50
N ASP A 64 -3.26 12.33 -10.18
CA ASP A 64 -3.19 12.50 -11.63
C ASP A 64 -2.81 11.21 -12.36
N PRO A 65 -3.24 11.03 -13.63
CA PRO A 65 -2.79 9.95 -14.48
C PRO A 65 -1.26 9.95 -14.65
N GLY A 66 -0.71 8.77 -14.89
CA GLY A 66 0.74 8.62 -15.07
C GLY A 66 1.53 8.59 -13.75
N TYR A 67 0.84 8.41 -12.64
CA TYR A 67 1.45 8.21 -11.33
C TYR A 67 0.86 7.02 -10.60
N VAL A 68 1.72 6.40 -9.79
CA VAL A 68 1.28 5.52 -8.71
C VAL A 68 1.51 6.24 -7.38
N TYR A 69 0.53 6.16 -6.50
CA TYR A 69 0.54 6.80 -5.18
C TYR A 69 0.50 5.73 -4.10
N ILE A 70 1.29 5.94 -3.04
CA ILE A 70 1.09 5.21 -1.79
C ILE A 70 0.59 6.17 -0.72
N VAL A 71 -0.51 5.79 -0.07
CA VAL A 71 -1.04 6.46 1.12
C VAL A 71 -0.85 5.52 2.30
N PRO A 72 0.16 5.77 3.16
CA PRO A 72 0.50 4.90 4.28
C PRO A 72 -0.65 4.71 5.27
N CYS A 73 -0.69 3.57 5.95
CA CYS A 73 -1.64 3.32 7.04
C CYS A 73 -1.44 4.28 8.22
N GLY A 74 -0.21 4.77 8.44
CA GLY A 74 0.10 5.80 9.45
C GLY A 74 -0.38 7.21 9.10
N MET A 75 -0.93 7.41 7.90
CA MET A 75 -1.39 8.71 7.42
C MET A 75 -2.91 8.86 7.57
N LYS A 76 -3.36 9.97 8.18
CA LYS A 76 -4.77 10.37 8.15
C LYS A 76 -5.11 10.93 6.78
N ALA A 77 -5.95 10.24 6.01
CA ALA A 77 -6.27 10.60 4.64
C ALA A 77 -7.75 10.52 4.31
N GLY A 78 -8.22 11.49 3.54
CA GLY A 78 -9.54 11.53 2.91
C GLY A 78 -9.41 11.59 1.40
N PHE A 79 -10.52 11.41 0.69
CA PHE A 79 -10.55 11.40 -0.77
C PHE A 79 -11.86 11.95 -1.29
N TYR A 80 -11.81 12.58 -2.47
CA TYR A 80 -12.99 12.81 -3.29
C TYR A 80 -12.65 12.78 -4.78
N GLY A 81 -13.60 12.35 -5.63
CA GLY A 81 -13.48 12.39 -7.08
C GLY A 81 -13.95 13.72 -7.65
N THR A 82 -13.27 14.23 -8.69
CA THR A 82 -13.66 15.46 -9.38
C THR A 82 -13.19 15.43 -10.84
N PRO A 83 -14.04 15.42 -11.79
CA PRO A 83 -15.40 14.88 -11.82
C PRO A 83 -15.42 13.36 -11.77
N SER A 84 -14.29 12.69 -12.14
CA SER A 84 -14.10 11.24 -12.08
C SER A 84 -12.63 10.87 -12.01
N VAL A 85 -12.31 9.71 -11.46
CA VAL A 85 -10.99 9.11 -11.52
C VAL A 85 -11.08 7.61 -11.81
N THR A 86 -10.33 7.16 -12.81
CA THR A 86 -10.17 5.75 -13.15
C THR A 86 -8.83 5.27 -12.62
N LYS A 87 -8.86 4.23 -11.81
CA LYS A 87 -7.66 3.69 -11.14
C LYS A 87 -7.75 2.20 -10.91
N LEU A 88 -6.58 1.56 -10.93
CA LEU A 88 -6.34 0.26 -10.33
C LEU A 88 -5.83 0.51 -8.90
N PHE A 89 -6.36 -0.20 -7.90
CA PHE A 89 -5.98 0.03 -6.51
C PHE A 89 -5.81 -1.25 -5.73
N PHE A 90 -4.91 -1.17 -4.73
CA PHE A 90 -4.66 -2.25 -3.78
C PHE A 90 -4.61 -1.69 -2.37
N HIS A 91 -5.24 -2.40 -1.43
CA HIS A 91 -5.06 -2.19 0.00
C HIS A 91 -4.11 -3.27 0.51
N ILE A 92 -2.98 -2.83 1.04
CA ILE A 92 -1.87 -3.71 1.40
C ILE A 92 -1.40 -3.46 2.82
N ASN A 93 -0.86 -4.50 3.43
CA ASN A 93 0.01 -4.40 4.59
C ASN A 93 1.35 -5.05 4.23
N LEU A 94 2.44 -4.36 4.52
CA LEU A 94 3.79 -4.90 4.41
C LEU A 94 4.37 -5.07 5.80
N THR A 95 4.73 -6.30 6.16
CA THR A 95 5.35 -6.60 7.43
C THR A 95 6.68 -7.31 7.21
N PHE A 96 7.69 -6.99 8.02
CA PHE A 96 8.96 -7.71 8.10
C PHE A 96 8.97 -8.68 9.29
N ASP A 97 8.13 -8.42 10.25
CA ASP A 97 7.74 -9.30 11.34
C ASP A 97 6.21 -9.35 11.39
N GLU A 98 5.62 -10.25 12.10
CA GLU A 98 4.16 -10.34 12.20
C GLU A 98 3.51 -9.15 12.94
N GLN A 99 4.30 -8.22 13.46
CA GLN A 99 3.84 -7.24 14.44
C GLN A 99 3.53 -5.87 13.84
N ASN A 100 4.40 -5.32 13.00
CA ASN A 100 4.30 -3.93 12.54
C ASN A 100 4.21 -3.80 11.02
N ASP A 101 3.35 -2.91 10.56
CA ASP A 101 3.33 -2.53 9.15
C ASP A 101 4.48 -1.56 8.85
N ALA A 102 5.25 -1.84 7.81
CA ALA A 102 6.40 -1.03 7.42
C ALA A 102 6.04 0.44 7.13
N PHE A 103 4.78 0.72 6.80
CA PHE A 103 4.26 2.07 6.51
C PHE A 103 3.56 2.73 7.71
N GLU A 104 3.51 2.09 8.88
CA GLU A 104 2.77 2.61 10.05
C GLU A 104 3.32 3.95 10.56
N ASN A 105 4.64 4.15 10.46
CA ASN A 105 5.29 5.36 10.94
C ASN A 105 5.40 6.48 9.88
N PHE A 106 4.87 6.29 8.69
CA PHE A 106 4.87 7.32 7.65
C PHE A 106 3.56 8.12 7.70
N SER A 107 3.68 9.43 7.89
CA SER A 107 2.55 10.37 7.95
C SER A 107 2.28 11.10 6.63
N ARG A 108 3.07 10.85 5.59
CA ARG A 108 2.96 11.48 4.28
C ARG A 108 2.82 10.46 3.17
N PHE A 109 2.02 10.78 2.16
CA PHE A 109 1.97 10.02 0.93
C PHE A 109 3.27 10.18 0.11
N ALA A 110 3.49 9.25 -0.80
CA ALA A 110 4.51 9.38 -1.85
C ALA A 110 3.90 9.04 -3.21
N ARG A 111 4.54 9.51 -4.29
CA ARG A 111 4.17 9.16 -5.65
C ARG A 111 5.41 8.83 -6.49
N LEU A 112 5.23 7.92 -7.43
CA LEU A 112 6.23 7.55 -8.42
C LEU A 112 5.65 7.74 -9.82
N PRO A 113 6.40 8.32 -10.77
CA PRO A 113 5.95 8.42 -12.17
C PRO A 113 5.89 7.01 -12.79
N ARG A 114 4.84 6.77 -13.56
CA ARG A 114 4.66 5.58 -14.40
C ARG A 114 3.93 6.00 -15.66
N SER A 115 4.25 5.40 -16.80
CA SER A 115 3.46 5.66 -18.00
C SER A 115 2.04 5.11 -17.83
N VAL A 116 1.08 5.76 -18.45
CA VAL A 116 -0.32 5.31 -18.44
C VAL A 116 -0.44 3.93 -19.10
N GLU A 117 0.37 3.67 -20.13
CA GLU A 117 0.44 2.37 -20.81
C GLU A 117 0.86 1.28 -19.85
N TYR A 118 1.93 1.48 -19.08
CA TYR A 118 2.36 0.53 -18.04
C TYR A 118 1.24 0.24 -17.02
N ILE A 119 0.51 1.28 -16.60
CA ILE A 119 -0.60 1.10 -15.65
C ILE A 119 -1.76 0.33 -16.30
N LYS A 120 -2.03 0.53 -17.60
CA LYS A 120 -3.01 -0.25 -18.34
C LYS A 120 -2.61 -1.72 -18.47
N ASP A 121 -1.32 -1.99 -18.70
CA ASP A 121 -0.82 -3.37 -18.72
C ASP A 121 -1.04 -4.06 -17.37
N LEU A 122 -0.77 -3.37 -16.26
CA LEU A 122 -1.06 -3.90 -14.92
C LEU A 122 -2.56 -4.15 -14.70
N LYS A 123 -3.43 -3.28 -15.21
CA LYS A 123 -4.89 -3.47 -15.17
C LYS A 123 -5.28 -4.74 -15.96
N ASP A 124 -4.67 -5.00 -17.11
CA ASP A 124 -4.96 -6.18 -17.92
C ASP A 124 -4.49 -7.46 -17.22
N LEU A 125 -3.33 -7.44 -16.57
CA LEU A 125 -2.89 -8.52 -15.69
C LEU A 125 -3.86 -8.75 -14.51
N TYR A 126 -4.42 -7.67 -13.93
CA TYR A 126 -5.39 -7.74 -12.85
C TYR A 126 -6.71 -8.38 -13.27
N LEU A 127 -7.16 -8.12 -14.49
CA LEU A 127 -8.40 -8.68 -15.05
C LEU A 127 -8.23 -10.11 -15.56
N SER A 128 -6.99 -10.60 -15.68
CA SER A 128 -6.70 -11.97 -16.10
C SER A 128 -7.01 -12.98 -14.99
N THR A 129 -7.47 -14.15 -15.40
CA THR A 129 -7.66 -15.32 -14.51
C THR A 129 -6.48 -16.29 -14.56
N SER A 130 -5.46 -15.99 -15.37
CA SER A 130 -4.26 -16.81 -15.53
C SER A 130 -3.39 -16.73 -14.27
N LYS A 131 -3.00 -17.87 -13.72
CA LYS A 131 -2.06 -17.92 -12.59
C LYS A 131 -0.74 -17.21 -12.90
N LYS A 132 -0.24 -17.33 -14.13
CA LYS A 132 0.98 -16.66 -14.58
C LYS A 132 0.85 -15.14 -14.46
N ASP A 133 -0.27 -14.58 -14.93
CA ASP A 133 -0.50 -13.13 -14.91
C ASP A 133 -0.71 -12.61 -13.49
N ILE A 134 -1.38 -13.39 -12.64
CA ILE A 134 -1.52 -13.07 -11.21
C ILE A 134 -0.15 -13.00 -10.52
N PHE A 135 0.75 -13.94 -10.80
CA PHE A 135 2.10 -13.91 -10.24
C PHE A 135 2.94 -12.75 -10.79
N LEU A 136 2.80 -12.44 -12.08
CA LEU A 136 3.46 -11.29 -12.68
C LEU A 136 2.97 -9.99 -12.05
N LEU A 137 1.67 -9.80 -11.94
CA LEU A 137 1.08 -8.65 -11.26
C LEU A 137 1.59 -8.51 -9.81
N LYS A 138 1.62 -9.61 -9.07
CA LYS A 138 2.14 -9.62 -7.68
C LYS A 138 3.61 -9.16 -7.64
N SER A 139 4.44 -9.59 -8.57
CA SER A 139 5.85 -9.19 -8.67
C SER A 139 5.99 -7.70 -8.94
N GLU A 140 5.20 -7.15 -9.86
CA GLU A 140 5.19 -5.73 -10.20
C GLU A 140 4.75 -4.85 -9.02
N ILE A 141 3.70 -5.26 -8.30
CA ILE A 141 3.25 -4.56 -7.10
C ILE A 141 4.33 -4.61 -6.01
N THR A 142 4.95 -5.78 -5.79
CA THR A 142 6.03 -5.94 -4.81
C THR A 142 7.20 -5.01 -5.13
N ALA A 143 7.65 -4.98 -6.39
CA ALA A 143 8.71 -4.07 -6.83
C ALA A 143 8.34 -2.59 -6.60
N THR A 144 7.09 -2.20 -6.88
CA THR A 144 6.61 -0.83 -6.64
C THR A 144 6.60 -0.49 -5.15
N VAL A 145 6.16 -1.39 -4.29
CA VAL A 145 6.16 -1.21 -2.84
C VAL A 145 7.57 -1.05 -2.29
N CYS A 146 8.53 -1.87 -2.75
CA CYS A 146 9.95 -1.74 -2.39
C CYS A 146 10.54 -0.40 -2.84
N GLN A 147 10.17 0.10 -4.02
CA GLN A 147 10.60 1.42 -4.48
C GLN A 147 10.06 2.53 -3.56
N PHE A 148 8.81 2.46 -3.12
CA PHE A 148 8.26 3.42 -2.15
C PHE A 148 9.04 3.40 -0.83
N LEU A 149 9.31 2.23 -0.28
CA LEU A 149 10.13 2.12 0.94
C LEU A 149 11.50 2.77 0.77
N SER A 150 12.15 2.55 -0.37
CA SER A 150 13.44 3.17 -0.68
C SER A 150 13.37 4.69 -0.77
N CYS A 151 12.32 5.24 -1.43
CA CYS A 151 12.13 6.68 -1.60
C CYS A 151 11.69 7.39 -0.32
N MET A 152 10.90 6.73 0.52
CA MET A 152 10.35 7.31 1.76
C MET A 152 11.35 7.37 2.90
N ASN A 153 12.59 6.97 2.65
CA ASN A 153 13.70 7.07 3.57
C ASN A 153 13.39 6.46 4.93
N MET A 154 13.60 5.17 5.06
CA MET A 154 13.54 4.45 6.35
C MET A 154 14.62 4.92 7.35
N ARG A 155 15.17 6.14 7.18
CA ARG A 155 16.13 6.73 8.11
C ARG A 155 15.41 6.97 9.44
N ASN A 156 15.70 6.11 10.41
CA ASN A 156 15.26 6.22 11.80
C ASN A 156 13.76 6.13 12.03
N THR A 157 13.09 5.18 11.42
CA THR A 157 12.03 4.56 12.18
C THR A 157 12.73 3.76 13.30
N ASN A 158 13.00 4.40 14.44
CA ASN A 158 12.93 3.66 15.67
C ASN A 158 11.56 3.00 15.61
N LEU A 159 11.52 1.74 15.17
CA LEU A 159 10.34 0.89 15.34
C LEU A 159 9.96 1.16 16.79
N LYS A 160 8.81 1.80 17.02
CA LYS A 160 8.32 1.94 18.38
C LYS A 160 8.19 0.50 18.85
N GLU A 161 9.17 0.04 19.62
CA GLU A 161 9.06 -1.22 20.30
C GLU A 161 7.85 -1.06 21.23
N HIS A 162 6.72 -1.51 20.73
CA HIS A 162 5.56 -1.66 21.59
C HIS A 162 5.95 -2.64 22.68
N SER A 163 5.53 -2.34 23.92
CA SER A 163 5.68 -3.34 24.96
C SER A 163 5.07 -4.65 24.46
N LYS A 164 5.62 -5.78 24.84
CA LYS A 164 5.14 -7.11 24.42
C LYS A 164 3.62 -7.24 24.54
N CYS A 165 3.04 -6.71 25.61
CA CYS A 165 1.60 -6.70 25.82
C CYS A 165 0.82 -5.92 24.74
N VAL A 166 1.34 -4.78 24.28
CA VAL A 166 0.72 -3.99 23.19
C VAL A 166 0.86 -4.68 21.87
N SER A 167 2.03 -5.28 21.57
CA SER A 167 2.26 -6.07 20.37
C SER A 167 1.32 -7.29 20.31
N ASP A 168 1.17 -8.01 21.41
CA ASP A 168 0.28 -9.16 21.52
C ASP A 168 -1.20 -8.75 21.33
N ALA A 169 -1.61 -7.60 21.89
CA ALA A 169 -2.96 -7.05 21.71
C ALA A 169 -3.23 -6.65 20.25
N ILE A 170 -2.27 -6.00 19.59
CA ILE A 170 -2.37 -5.63 18.18
C ILE A 170 -2.49 -6.89 17.31
N SER A 171 -1.65 -7.90 17.55
CA SER A 171 -1.67 -9.18 16.84
C SER A 171 -3.02 -9.89 17.04
N PHE A 172 -3.53 -9.91 18.27
CA PHE A 172 -4.83 -10.49 18.58
C PHE A 172 -5.97 -9.77 17.83
N ILE A 173 -6.01 -8.44 17.86
CA ILE A 173 -7.02 -7.64 17.16
C ILE A 173 -6.94 -7.90 15.65
N ARG A 174 -5.76 -7.88 15.05
CA ARG A 174 -5.56 -8.14 13.61
C ARG A 174 -6.02 -9.53 13.20
N LYS A 175 -5.69 -10.54 14.01
CA LYS A 175 -6.05 -11.95 13.75
C LYS A 175 -7.56 -12.20 13.87
N ASN A 176 -8.24 -11.46 14.76
CA ASN A 176 -9.65 -11.65 15.08
C ASN A 176 -10.54 -10.53 14.54
N SER A 177 -10.03 -9.57 13.78
CA SER A 177 -10.77 -8.40 13.27
C SER A 177 -11.97 -8.74 12.38
N ARG A 178 -12.11 -9.99 11.94
CA ARG A 178 -13.26 -10.51 11.18
C ARG A 178 -14.17 -11.43 12.00
N ALA A 179 -13.80 -11.73 13.24
CA ALA A 179 -14.61 -12.53 14.14
C ALA A 179 -15.53 -11.59 14.94
N THR A 180 -16.79 -11.98 15.14
CA THR A 180 -17.68 -11.31 16.09
C THR A 180 -17.11 -11.56 17.48
N LEU A 181 -16.50 -10.55 18.08
CA LEU A 181 -16.05 -10.62 19.47
C LEU A 181 -17.31 -10.56 20.35
N THR A 182 -17.71 -11.68 20.91
CA THR A 182 -18.68 -11.72 22.02
C THR A 182 -17.93 -11.41 23.30
N VAL A 183 -18.40 -10.38 24.02
CA VAL A 183 -17.97 -10.06 25.39
C VAL A 183 -18.71 -10.99 26.35
#